data_f25b555d34faaeaa5ce4373b0b1109d4
#
_entry.id   f25b555d34faaeaa5ce4373b0b1109d4
#
_cell.length_a   1.000
_cell.length_b   1.000
_cell.length_c   1.000
_cell.angle_alpha   90.00
_cell.angle_beta   90.00
_cell.angle_gamma   90.00
#
_symmetry.space_group_name_H-M   'P 1'
#
loop_
_entity.id
_entity.type
_entity.pdbx_description
1 polymer ?
#
loop_
_entity_poly.entity_id
_entity_poly.type
_entity_poly.pdbx_seq_one_letter_code
_entity_poly.pdbx_strand_id
1 'polypeptide(L)'
;MKFNNIDFDTYFKNYPDANGYFGKYGGSYIPPELQTAMNEISDAYQTICKSRKFIDELRRIRKEFQGRPTPISHLARLSDKIGTGVQLYVKREDLNHTGAHKLNHCMGEVLLAKYMGKKKVIAETGAGQHGVALATAAAYFGLECDIYMGAVDIKKQAPNVARMKILGATVVEVTDGLQTLKEAVDAAFAAYCKEYKDAIYCIGSVVGPHPFPMMVRDFQSIVGIEAREQFLDMTGELPDAVVACVGGGSNAMGLFSGFLNDPVDIYGVEPLGRGIKMGDHAASLTYGEEGIMHGFNSIMLKDENGDPAPVYSVASGLDYPSCGPEHAFLHDLGRVKYDVVTDDETINAFFELSRMEGIIPAIESSHAVAYGMKLAKSMGKGSVLINLSGRGDKDMDYIIEKYGIR
;
A
#
# COMPACT_ATOMS: atom_id res chain seq x y z
N MET A 1 15.02 -17.42 10.16
CA MET A 1 14.22 -17.57 11.43
C MET A 1 13.06 -18.51 11.20
N LYS A 2 12.80 -19.44 12.15
CA LYS A 2 11.60 -20.30 12.10
C LYS A 2 10.52 -19.75 13.03
N PHE A 3 9.30 -19.69 12.53
CA PHE A 3 8.12 -19.21 13.28
C PHE A 3 6.89 -20.03 12.84
N ASN A 4 6.19 -20.66 13.79
CA ASN A 4 5.02 -21.52 13.55
C ASN A 4 5.20 -22.49 12.36
N ASN A 5 6.29 -23.28 12.36
CA ASN A 5 6.69 -24.26 11.34
C ASN A 5 7.04 -23.68 9.96
N ILE A 6 7.07 -22.36 9.79
CA ILE A 6 7.51 -21.69 8.57
C ILE A 6 8.95 -21.21 8.75
N ASP A 7 9.79 -21.53 7.75
CA ASP A 7 11.14 -21.02 7.67
C ASP A 7 11.16 -19.73 6.85
N PHE A 8 11.34 -18.60 7.54
CA PHE A 8 11.37 -17.28 6.91
C PHE A 8 12.64 -17.00 6.10
N ASP A 9 13.70 -17.83 6.22
CA ASP A 9 14.87 -17.76 5.33
C ASP A 9 14.52 -18.14 3.88
N THR A 10 13.48 -18.94 3.71
CA THR A 10 12.99 -19.39 2.40
C THR A 10 11.59 -18.88 2.08
N TYR A 11 11.02 -18.01 2.91
CA TYR A 11 9.64 -17.54 2.80
C TYR A 11 9.29 -17.02 1.39
N PHE A 12 10.04 -16.07 0.87
CA PHE A 12 9.81 -15.49 -0.46
C PHE A 12 10.05 -16.44 -1.65
N LYS A 13 10.63 -17.62 -1.41
CA LYS A 13 10.74 -18.69 -2.42
C LYS A 13 9.53 -19.62 -2.41
N ASN A 14 8.88 -19.75 -1.26
CA ASN A 14 7.80 -20.69 -1.03
C ASN A 14 6.41 -20.04 -1.09
N TYR A 15 6.33 -18.71 -0.89
CA TYR A 15 5.08 -17.97 -0.85
C TYR A 15 5.09 -16.74 -1.77
N PRO A 16 4.04 -16.60 -2.62
CA PRO A 16 2.96 -17.58 -2.79
C PRO A 16 3.45 -18.88 -3.42
N ASP A 17 2.63 -19.92 -3.36
CA ASP A 17 2.85 -21.14 -4.12
C ASP A 17 2.68 -20.92 -5.63
N ALA A 18 2.84 -21.98 -6.43
CA ALA A 18 2.74 -21.92 -7.89
C ALA A 18 1.34 -21.49 -8.39
N ASN A 19 0.31 -21.61 -7.57
CA ASN A 19 -1.07 -21.22 -7.88
C ASN A 19 -1.43 -19.84 -7.30
N GLY A 20 -0.48 -19.15 -6.67
CA GLY A 20 -0.67 -17.82 -6.11
C GLY A 20 -1.25 -17.80 -4.69
N TYR A 21 -1.15 -18.90 -3.95
CA TYR A 21 -1.68 -18.98 -2.58
C TYR A 21 -0.62 -18.74 -1.52
N PHE A 22 -0.99 -17.96 -0.52
CA PHE A 22 -0.37 -17.79 0.78
C PHE A 22 -1.19 -18.63 1.79
N GLY A 23 -0.82 -19.90 1.99
CA GLY A 23 -1.67 -20.83 2.73
C GLY A 23 -3.01 -21.06 2.01
N LYS A 24 -4.11 -20.64 2.63
CA LYS A 24 -5.46 -20.68 2.02
C LYS A 24 -5.86 -19.40 1.29
N TYR A 25 -5.11 -18.30 1.46
CA TYR A 25 -5.42 -17.00 0.91
C TYR A 25 -4.73 -16.74 -0.43
N GLY A 26 -5.32 -15.95 -1.30
CA GLY A 26 -4.80 -15.62 -2.64
C GLY A 26 -5.56 -16.34 -3.75
N GLY A 27 -4.81 -16.89 -4.70
CA GLY A 27 -5.36 -17.58 -5.86
C GLY A 27 -5.82 -16.63 -6.96
N SER A 28 -6.64 -17.15 -7.89
CA SER A 28 -7.14 -16.40 -9.05
C SER A 28 -8.57 -16.82 -9.35
N TYR A 29 -9.55 -16.03 -8.89
CA TYR A 29 -10.98 -16.25 -9.02
C TYR A 29 -11.56 -15.28 -10.04
N ILE A 30 -11.20 -15.49 -11.31
CA ILE A 30 -11.51 -14.59 -12.42
C ILE A 30 -12.17 -15.37 -13.57
N PRO A 31 -12.86 -14.68 -14.49
CA PRO A 31 -13.38 -15.32 -15.72
C PRO A 31 -12.25 -15.95 -16.54
N PRO A 32 -12.53 -17.09 -17.21
CA PRO A 32 -11.51 -17.82 -18.00
C PRO A 32 -10.82 -16.96 -19.06
N GLU A 33 -11.51 -15.96 -19.59
CA GLU A 33 -10.97 -15.03 -20.59
C GLU A 33 -9.80 -14.21 -20.04
N LEU A 34 -9.81 -13.87 -18.76
CA LEU A 34 -8.73 -13.16 -18.11
C LEU A 34 -7.58 -14.06 -17.66
N GLN A 35 -7.81 -15.36 -17.49
CA GLN A 35 -6.77 -16.27 -17.02
C GLN A 35 -5.55 -16.28 -17.95
N THR A 36 -5.78 -16.20 -19.27
CA THR A 36 -4.69 -16.11 -20.27
C THR A 36 -3.85 -14.85 -20.05
N ALA A 37 -4.50 -13.71 -19.81
CA ALA A 37 -3.79 -12.45 -19.55
C ALA A 37 -3.01 -12.48 -18.21
N MET A 38 -3.57 -13.08 -17.17
CA MET A 38 -2.86 -13.24 -15.89
C MET A 38 -1.66 -14.18 -16.02
N ASN A 39 -1.79 -15.27 -16.76
CA ASN A 39 -0.67 -16.17 -17.03
C ASN A 39 0.44 -15.46 -17.84
N GLU A 40 0.09 -14.66 -18.85
CA GLU A 40 1.06 -13.84 -19.62
C GLU A 40 1.85 -12.90 -18.69
N ILE A 41 1.15 -12.21 -17.77
CA ILE A 41 1.81 -11.32 -16.78
C ILE A 41 2.70 -12.14 -15.84
N SER A 42 2.21 -13.26 -15.32
CA SER A 42 2.97 -14.13 -14.42
C SER A 42 4.25 -14.65 -15.08
N ASP A 43 4.17 -15.15 -16.30
CA ASP A 43 5.31 -15.65 -17.07
C ASP A 43 6.32 -14.51 -17.37
N ALA A 44 5.83 -13.35 -17.77
CA ALA A 44 6.65 -12.16 -18.01
C ALA A 44 7.34 -11.70 -16.71
N TYR A 45 6.63 -11.69 -15.60
CA TYR A 45 7.21 -11.37 -14.30
C TYR A 45 8.33 -12.35 -13.93
N GLN A 46 8.11 -13.66 -14.07
CA GLN A 46 9.12 -14.67 -13.72
C GLN A 46 10.35 -14.65 -14.63
N THR A 47 10.21 -14.25 -15.88
CA THR A 47 11.29 -14.24 -16.86
C THR A 47 11.94 -12.86 -17.01
N ILE A 48 11.16 -11.82 -17.23
CA ILE A 48 11.65 -10.47 -17.53
C ILE A 48 12.14 -9.78 -16.25
N CYS A 49 11.32 -9.75 -15.18
CA CYS A 49 11.65 -9.00 -13.97
C CYS A 49 12.84 -9.58 -13.21
N LYS A 50 13.16 -10.86 -13.42
CA LYS A 50 14.37 -11.52 -12.87
C LYS A 50 15.60 -11.36 -13.76
N SER A 51 15.48 -10.78 -14.95
CA SER A 51 16.61 -10.52 -15.82
C SER A 51 17.50 -9.41 -15.28
N ARG A 52 18.81 -9.55 -15.45
CA ARG A 52 19.77 -8.52 -15.04
C ARG A 52 19.46 -7.16 -15.68
N LYS A 53 19.07 -7.16 -16.95
CA LYS A 53 18.75 -5.95 -17.69
C LYS A 53 17.58 -5.17 -17.04
N PHE A 54 16.49 -5.86 -16.68
CA PHE A 54 15.35 -5.25 -16.00
C PHE A 54 15.74 -4.72 -14.61
N ILE A 55 16.44 -5.53 -13.84
CA ILE A 55 16.87 -5.17 -12.48
C ILE A 55 17.77 -3.93 -12.49
N ASP A 56 18.76 -3.89 -13.38
CA ASP A 56 19.70 -2.76 -13.47
C ASP A 56 18.98 -1.49 -13.95
N GLU A 57 18.03 -1.60 -14.92
CA GLU A 57 17.22 -0.46 -15.37
C GLU A 57 16.32 0.06 -14.25
N LEU A 58 15.62 -0.81 -13.53
CA LEU A 58 14.76 -0.40 -12.41
C LEU A 58 15.58 0.23 -11.27
N ARG A 59 16.76 -0.30 -10.94
CA ARG A 59 17.69 0.29 -9.96
C ARG A 59 18.12 1.70 -10.36
N ARG A 60 18.48 1.90 -11.63
CA ARG A 60 18.85 3.21 -12.16
C ARG A 60 17.69 4.20 -12.03
N ILE A 61 16.48 3.79 -12.43
CA ILE A 61 15.27 4.63 -12.34
C ILE A 61 14.97 5.00 -10.87
N ARG A 62 15.04 4.03 -9.97
CA ARG A 62 14.86 4.28 -8.54
C ARG A 62 15.82 5.33 -8.00
N LYS A 63 17.08 5.27 -8.40
CA LYS A 63 18.10 6.23 -7.97
C LYS A 63 17.92 7.60 -8.62
N GLU A 64 17.79 7.65 -9.95
CA GLU A 64 17.88 8.89 -10.72
C GLU A 64 16.55 9.65 -10.81
N PHE A 65 15.43 8.93 -10.80
CA PHE A 65 14.10 9.52 -10.97
C PHE A 65 13.26 9.50 -9.69
N GLN A 66 13.24 8.39 -8.95
CA GLN A 66 12.47 8.32 -7.71
C GLN A 66 13.16 8.99 -6.51
N GLY A 67 14.48 9.21 -6.57
CA GLY A 67 15.25 9.79 -5.46
C GLY A 67 15.53 8.79 -4.33
N ARG A 68 15.61 7.49 -4.66
CA ARG A 68 15.89 6.45 -3.66
C ARG A 68 17.41 6.25 -3.43
N PRO A 69 17.82 5.83 -2.23
CA PRO A 69 17.00 5.44 -1.08
C PRO A 69 16.34 6.64 -0.39
N THR A 70 15.07 6.48 0.05
CA THR A 70 14.46 7.46 0.94
C THR A 70 15.10 7.35 2.33
N PRO A 71 15.29 8.46 3.08
CA PRO A 71 15.98 8.41 4.37
C PRO A 71 15.12 7.83 5.50
N ILE A 72 15.78 7.47 6.60
CA ILE A 72 15.17 7.35 7.92
C ILE A 72 15.40 8.65 8.67
N SER A 73 14.38 9.14 9.38
CA SER A 73 14.47 10.29 10.28
C SER A 73 14.16 9.85 11.71
N HIS A 74 15.02 10.27 12.64
CA HIS A 74 14.76 10.12 14.06
C HIS A 74 13.78 11.22 14.53
N LEU A 75 12.72 10.83 15.22
CA LEU A 75 11.70 11.73 15.77
C LEU A 75 12.06 12.11 17.22
N ALA A 76 13.14 12.87 17.38
CA ALA A 76 13.74 13.12 18.69
C ALA A 76 12.79 13.85 19.65
N ARG A 77 12.16 14.93 19.18
CA ARG A 77 11.25 15.72 20.04
C ARG A 77 9.98 14.96 20.41
N LEU A 78 9.48 14.14 19.49
CA LEU A 78 8.31 13.32 19.75
C LEU A 78 8.66 12.18 20.73
N SER A 79 9.84 11.56 20.59
CA SER A 79 10.36 10.57 21.54
C SER A 79 10.51 11.14 22.95
N ASP A 80 11.12 12.32 23.08
CA ASP A 80 11.28 13.02 24.35
C ASP A 80 9.93 13.36 24.98
N LYS A 81 8.95 13.80 24.18
CA LYS A 81 7.59 14.09 24.66
C LYS A 81 6.87 12.86 25.22
N ILE A 82 7.06 11.68 24.60
CA ILE A 82 6.49 10.42 25.09
C ILE A 82 7.13 10.04 26.44
N GLY A 83 8.43 10.26 26.59
CA GLY A 83 9.12 10.21 27.89
C GLY A 83 9.36 8.81 28.47
N THR A 84 9.14 7.73 27.70
CA THR A 84 9.34 6.35 28.15
C THR A 84 10.77 5.82 27.90
N GLY A 85 11.61 6.58 27.19
CA GLY A 85 12.93 6.10 26.73
C GLY A 85 12.88 5.36 25.40
N VAL A 86 11.70 5.13 24.82
CA VAL A 86 11.53 4.57 23.46
C VAL A 86 11.86 5.62 22.42
N GLN A 87 12.66 5.24 21.41
CA GLN A 87 13.03 6.11 20.31
C GLN A 87 12.18 5.81 19.08
N LEU A 88 11.54 6.84 18.53
CA LEU A 88 10.71 6.74 17.32
C LEU A 88 11.50 7.16 16.12
N TYR A 89 11.35 6.40 15.03
CA TYR A 89 11.95 6.66 13.74
C TYR A 89 10.89 6.54 12.64
N VAL A 90 11.06 7.25 11.54
CA VAL A 90 10.21 7.12 10.35
C VAL A 90 11.03 6.82 9.11
N LYS A 91 10.60 5.84 8.30
CA LYS A 91 11.04 5.63 6.93
C LYS A 91 10.26 6.59 6.03
N ARG A 92 10.96 7.49 5.36
CA ARG A 92 10.42 8.69 4.70
C ARG A 92 9.95 8.41 3.26
N GLU A 93 8.92 7.58 3.08
CA GLU A 93 8.32 7.37 1.74
C GLU A 93 7.54 8.59 1.23
N ASP A 94 7.24 9.54 2.10
CA ASP A 94 6.75 10.88 1.73
C ASP A 94 7.75 11.71 0.89
N LEU A 95 9.03 11.36 0.92
CA LEU A 95 10.10 11.94 0.10
C LEU A 95 10.36 11.19 -1.21
N ASN A 96 9.71 10.05 -1.44
CA ASN A 96 9.72 9.41 -2.73
C ASN A 96 9.07 10.32 -3.79
N HIS A 97 9.56 10.33 -5.02
CA HIS A 97 8.93 11.12 -6.08
C HIS A 97 7.42 10.81 -6.17
N THR A 98 6.58 11.81 -6.42
CA THR A 98 5.11 11.85 -6.24
C THR A 98 4.63 11.96 -4.79
N GLY A 99 5.50 11.84 -3.80
CA GLY A 99 5.19 12.06 -2.39
C GLY A 99 4.55 10.88 -1.66
N ALA A 100 4.67 9.66 -2.21
CA ALA A 100 4.17 8.45 -1.56
C ALA A 100 4.85 7.17 -2.09
N HIS A 101 4.67 6.05 -1.36
CA HIS A 101 5.19 4.73 -1.69
C HIS A 101 4.68 4.14 -3.03
N LYS A 102 3.53 4.61 -3.54
CA LYS A 102 2.86 4.03 -4.71
C LYS A 102 3.75 3.96 -5.95
N LEU A 103 4.63 4.94 -6.15
CA LEU A 103 5.51 4.96 -7.31
C LEU A 103 6.49 3.77 -7.34
N ASN A 104 6.77 3.14 -6.21
CA ASN A 104 7.70 2.01 -6.15
C ASN A 104 7.25 0.82 -7.01
N HIS A 105 5.96 0.46 -6.92
CA HIS A 105 5.42 -0.63 -7.75
C HIS A 105 5.00 -0.15 -9.12
N CYS A 106 4.41 1.04 -9.26
CA CYS A 106 4.02 1.56 -10.57
C CYS A 106 5.21 1.62 -11.55
N MET A 107 6.40 2.03 -11.11
CA MET A 107 7.60 2.03 -11.97
C MET A 107 7.99 0.61 -12.40
N GLY A 108 7.85 -0.38 -11.51
CA GLY A 108 8.11 -1.78 -11.86
C GLY A 108 7.09 -2.36 -12.82
N GLU A 109 5.80 -2.10 -12.57
CA GLU A 109 4.69 -2.57 -13.41
C GLU A 109 4.73 -1.98 -14.82
N VAL A 110 4.95 -0.66 -14.94
CA VAL A 110 5.01 0.01 -16.25
C VAL A 110 6.30 -0.34 -17.00
N LEU A 111 7.42 -0.54 -16.30
CA LEU A 111 8.64 -1.06 -16.92
C LEU A 111 8.41 -2.48 -17.47
N LEU A 112 7.70 -3.34 -16.72
CA LEU A 112 7.30 -4.67 -17.19
C LEU A 112 6.42 -4.56 -18.44
N ALA A 113 5.39 -3.71 -18.41
CA ALA A 113 4.52 -3.45 -19.57
C ALA A 113 5.32 -3.08 -20.82
N LYS A 114 6.29 -2.18 -20.68
CA LYS A 114 7.20 -1.78 -21.75
C LYS A 114 8.02 -2.96 -22.30
N TYR A 115 8.56 -3.81 -21.43
CA TYR A 115 9.33 -4.98 -21.85
C TYR A 115 8.46 -6.06 -22.50
N MET A 116 7.18 -6.15 -22.13
CA MET A 116 6.18 -6.99 -22.78
C MET A 116 5.71 -6.43 -24.13
N GLY A 117 6.11 -5.21 -24.49
CA GLY A 117 5.68 -4.53 -25.72
C GLY A 117 4.24 -4.00 -25.67
N LYS A 118 3.67 -3.87 -24.48
CA LYS A 118 2.35 -3.27 -24.28
C LYS A 118 2.41 -1.76 -24.57
N LYS A 119 1.31 -1.21 -25.05
CA LYS A 119 1.20 0.21 -25.45
C LYS A 119 0.48 1.06 -24.41
N LYS A 120 -0.30 0.41 -23.53
CA LYS A 120 -1.20 1.04 -22.59
C LYS A 120 -1.09 0.38 -21.20
N VAL A 121 -1.32 1.20 -20.17
CA VAL A 121 -1.57 0.74 -18.81
C VAL A 121 -2.97 1.18 -18.37
N ILE A 122 -3.65 0.32 -17.63
CA ILE A 122 -5.00 0.54 -17.10
C ILE A 122 -4.96 0.36 -15.58
N ALA A 123 -5.60 1.25 -14.83
CA ALA A 123 -5.77 1.09 -13.39
C ALA A 123 -7.05 1.76 -12.89
N GLU A 124 -7.35 1.46 -11.66
CA GLU A 124 -8.32 2.15 -10.82
C GLU A 124 -7.64 3.10 -9.83
N THR A 125 -8.38 4.05 -9.28
CA THR A 125 -7.93 4.83 -8.13
C THR A 125 -9.13 5.40 -7.34
N GLY A 126 -9.01 5.43 -6.01
CA GLY A 126 -9.95 6.13 -5.12
C GLY A 126 -9.39 7.48 -4.69
N ALA A 127 -8.43 7.49 -3.75
CA ALA A 127 -7.77 8.70 -3.26
C ALA A 127 -6.89 9.44 -4.30
N GLY A 128 -6.68 8.84 -5.47
CA GLY A 128 -5.91 9.45 -6.57
C GLY A 128 -4.39 9.23 -6.49
N GLN A 129 -3.84 8.76 -5.39
CA GLN A 129 -2.38 8.60 -5.25
C GLN A 129 -1.82 7.51 -6.16
N HIS A 130 -2.53 6.38 -6.30
CA HIS A 130 -2.14 5.35 -7.25
C HIS A 130 -2.22 5.86 -8.68
N GLY A 131 -3.32 6.55 -9.02
CA GLY A 131 -3.49 7.15 -10.34
C GLY A 131 -2.38 8.13 -10.70
N VAL A 132 -2.00 9.03 -9.79
CA VAL A 132 -0.87 9.96 -10.02
C VAL A 132 0.44 9.20 -10.19
N ALA A 133 0.71 8.17 -9.39
CA ALA A 133 1.93 7.38 -9.50
C ALA A 133 1.98 6.60 -10.83
N LEU A 134 0.87 6.00 -11.25
CA LEU A 134 0.78 5.29 -12.53
C LEU A 134 0.91 6.24 -13.72
N ALA A 135 0.19 7.38 -13.71
CA ALA A 135 0.31 8.39 -14.75
C ALA A 135 1.75 8.91 -14.88
N THR A 136 2.46 9.09 -13.74
CA THR A 136 3.87 9.47 -13.73
C THR A 136 4.75 8.41 -14.39
N ALA A 137 4.54 7.14 -14.04
CA ALA A 137 5.31 6.04 -14.63
C ALA A 137 5.01 5.88 -16.13
N ALA A 138 3.73 5.97 -16.52
CA ALA A 138 3.33 5.90 -17.93
C ALA A 138 3.94 7.03 -18.76
N ALA A 139 3.89 8.26 -18.26
CA ALA A 139 4.54 9.41 -18.90
C ALA A 139 6.05 9.21 -19.05
N TYR A 140 6.72 8.68 -18.00
CA TYR A 140 8.16 8.40 -18.04
C TYR A 140 8.53 7.40 -19.14
N PHE A 141 7.71 6.36 -19.36
CA PHE A 141 7.98 5.32 -20.35
C PHE A 141 7.33 5.57 -21.71
N GLY A 142 6.49 6.59 -21.85
CA GLY A 142 5.78 6.94 -23.08
C GLY A 142 4.66 5.97 -23.43
N LEU A 143 3.94 5.44 -22.44
CA LEU A 143 2.78 4.57 -22.62
C LEU A 143 1.47 5.35 -22.41
N GLU A 144 0.42 4.93 -23.10
CA GLU A 144 -0.94 5.41 -22.82
C GLU A 144 -1.38 4.95 -21.41
N CYS A 145 -2.20 5.77 -20.75
CA CYS A 145 -2.64 5.50 -19.38
C CYS A 145 -4.11 5.87 -19.21
N ASP A 146 -4.95 4.87 -18.92
CA ASP A 146 -6.34 5.06 -18.54
C ASP A 146 -6.54 4.75 -17.07
N ILE A 147 -7.10 5.72 -16.35
CA ILE A 147 -7.33 5.62 -14.91
C ILE A 147 -8.81 5.76 -14.63
N TYR A 148 -9.42 4.68 -14.13
CA TYR A 148 -10.82 4.62 -13.75
C TYR A 148 -11.00 5.16 -12.33
N MET A 149 -11.94 6.07 -12.16
CA MET A 149 -12.17 6.73 -10.87
C MET A 149 -13.65 7.04 -10.71
N GLY A 150 -14.21 6.75 -9.55
CA GLY A 150 -15.61 7.04 -9.24
C GLY A 150 -15.92 8.53 -9.25
N ALA A 151 -17.09 8.91 -9.75
CA ALA A 151 -17.49 10.32 -9.87
C ALA A 151 -17.48 11.08 -8.53
N VAL A 152 -17.79 10.40 -7.43
CA VAL A 152 -17.70 10.96 -6.07
C VAL A 152 -16.26 11.26 -5.69
N ASP A 153 -15.36 10.33 -6.00
CA ASP A 153 -13.92 10.46 -5.69
C ASP A 153 -13.26 11.54 -6.57
N ILE A 154 -13.63 11.63 -7.85
CA ILE A 154 -13.16 12.70 -8.77
C ILE A 154 -13.40 14.08 -8.18
N LYS A 155 -14.59 14.32 -7.62
CA LYS A 155 -14.94 15.62 -7.02
C LYS A 155 -14.13 15.89 -5.76
N LYS A 156 -13.95 14.88 -4.90
CA LYS A 156 -13.19 15.00 -3.65
C LYS A 156 -11.69 15.19 -3.88
N GLN A 157 -11.16 14.61 -4.95
CA GLN A 157 -9.73 14.51 -5.23
C GLN A 157 -9.31 15.31 -6.47
N ALA A 158 -9.99 16.43 -6.74
CA ALA A 158 -9.76 17.28 -7.92
C ALA A 158 -8.27 17.63 -8.17
N PRO A 159 -7.43 17.94 -7.15
CA PRO A 159 -6.01 18.20 -7.37
C PRO A 159 -5.24 16.99 -7.93
N ASN A 160 -5.57 15.76 -7.49
CA ASN A 160 -4.95 14.55 -8.03
C ASN A 160 -5.43 14.25 -9.44
N VAL A 161 -6.72 14.47 -9.74
CA VAL A 161 -7.29 14.38 -11.10
C VAL A 161 -6.56 15.35 -12.04
N ALA A 162 -6.33 16.58 -11.61
CA ALA A 162 -5.57 17.55 -12.40
C ALA A 162 -4.13 17.08 -12.66
N ARG A 163 -3.44 16.52 -11.65
CA ARG A 163 -2.08 15.95 -11.82
C ARG A 163 -2.06 14.81 -12.83
N MET A 164 -3.01 13.87 -12.76
CA MET A 164 -3.11 12.78 -13.73
C MET A 164 -3.29 13.28 -15.17
N LYS A 165 -4.17 14.26 -15.37
CA LYS A 165 -4.40 14.88 -16.70
C LYS A 165 -3.17 15.65 -17.21
N ILE A 166 -2.47 16.39 -16.34
CA ILE A 166 -1.22 17.09 -16.69
C ILE A 166 -0.14 16.09 -17.13
N LEU A 167 -0.10 14.89 -16.51
CA LEU A 167 0.81 13.81 -16.88
C LEU A 167 0.40 13.07 -18.16
N GLY A 168 -0.72 13.43 -18.77
CA GLY A 168 -1.21 12.86 -20.04
C GLY A 168 -2.11 11.64 -19.88
N ALA A 169 -2.50 11.28 -18.65
CA ALA A 169 -3.44 10.18 -18.44
C ALA A 169 -4.88 10.58 -18.74
N THR A 170 -5.66 9.63 -19.25
CA THR A 170 -7.11 9.72 -19.40
C THR A 170 -7.74 9.29 -18.07
N VAL A 171 -8.48 10.20 -17.41
CA VAL A 171 -9.28 9.87 -16.24
C VAL A 171 -10.69 9.53 -16.71
N VAL A 172 -11.06 8.26 -16.56
CA VAL A 172 -12.37 7.71 -16.96
C VAL A 172 -13.30 7.78 -15.74
N GLU A 173 -14.32 8.62 -15.84
CA GLU A 173 -15.33 8.77 -14.79
C GLU A 173 -16.27 7.57 -14.74
N VAL A 174 -16.41 6.96 -13.55
CA VAL A 174 -17.33 5.85 -13.31
C VAL A 174 -18.53 6.35 -12.51
N THR A 175 -19.72 6.22 -13.12
CA THR A 175 -20.98 6.73 -12.57
C THR A 175 -21.93 5.64 -12.09
N ASP A 176 -21.53 4.38 -12.17
CA ASP A 176 -22.31 3.23 -11.71
C ASP A 176 -22.26 3.09 -10.19
N GLY A 177 -23.26 2.46 -9.61
CA GLY A 177 -23.35 2.11 -8.19
C GLY A 177 -23.11 3.29 -7.25
N LEU A 178 -22.23 3.11 -6.27
CA LEU A 178 -21.86 4.14 -5.28
C LEU A 178 -20.86 5.17 -5.83
N GLN A 179 -20.35 4.99 -7.04
CA GLN A 179 -19.41 5.89 -7.72
C GLN A 179 -18.11 6.08 -6.92
N THR A 180 -17.60 5.00 -6.34
CA THR A 180 -16.39 4.96 -5.50
C THR A 180 -15.36 3.97 -6.03
N LEU A 181 -14.33 3.66 -5.23
CA LEU A 181 -13.23 2.78 -5.61
C LEU A 181 -13.69 1.40 -6.08
N LYS A 182 -14.73 0.79 -5.45
CA LYS A 182 -15.21 -0.54 -5.85
C LYS A 182 -15.68 -0.57 -7.29
N GLU A 183 -16.53 0.38 -7.68
CA GLU A 183 -17.05 0.47 -9.04
C GLU A 183 -15.95 0.83 -10.04
N ALA A 184 -14.96 1.62 -9.62
CA ALA A 184 -13.79 1.93 -10.44
C ALA A 184 -12.94 0.67 -10.73
N VAL A 185 -12.77 -0.22 -9.75
CA VAL A 185 -12.11 -1.52 -9.93
C VAL A 185 -12.87 -2.36 -10.96
N ASP A 186 -14.19 -2.52 -10.78
CA ASP A 186 -15.02 -3.32 -11.67
C ASP A 186 -14.95 -2.80 -13.13
N ALA A 187 -15.03 -1.48 -13.32
CA ALA A 187 -14.94 -0.85 -14.64
C ALA A 187 -13.55 -1.00 -15.28
N ALA A 188 -12.49 -0.84 -14.50
CA ALA A 188 -11.12 -1.01 -14.97
C ALA A 188 -10.84 -2.46 -15.39
N PHE A 189 -11.31 -3.45 -14.62
CA PHE A 189 -11.22 -4.86 -15.02
C PHE A 189 -12.02 -5.15 -16.28
N ALA A 190 -13.24 -4.62 -16.42
CA ALA A 190 -14.05 -4.80 -17.62
C ALA A 190 -13.40 -4.20 -18.87
N ALA A 191 -12.71 -3.07 -18.73
CA ALA A 191 -11.91 -2.48 -19.81
C ALA A 191 -10.70 -3.35 -20.15
N TYR A 192 -9.97 -3.79 -19.12
CA TYR A 192 -8.81 -4.67 -19.31
C TYR A 192 -9.16 -5.97 -20.01
N CYS A 193 -10.31 -6.59 -19.70
CA CYS A 193 -10.81 -7.76 -20.44
C CYS A 193 -10.86 -7.57 -21.96
N LYS A 194 -11.15 -6.35 -22.40
CA LYS A 194 -11.27 -6.02 -23.84
C LYS A 194 -9.93 -5.68 -24.49
N GLU A 195 -9.01 -5.13 -23.67
CA GLU A 195 -7.77 -4.50 -24.18
C GLU A 195 -6.49 -5.24 -23.77
N TYR A 196 -6.56 -6.39 -23.08
CA TYR A 196 -5.39 -7.08 -22.49
C TYR A 196 -4.27 -7.41 -23.49
N LYS A 197 -4.58 -7.48 -24.79
CA LYS A 197 -3.55 -7.73 -25.82
C LYS A 197 -2.54 -6.58 -25.93
N ASP A 198 -3.02 -5.34 -25.87
CA ASP A 198 -2.22 -4.13 -26.00
C ASP A 198 -1.99 -3.42 -24.65
N ALA A 199 -2.72 -3.80 -23.59
CA ALA A 199 -2.65 -3.19 -22.27
C ALA A 199 -2.18 -4.16 -21.18
N ILE A 200 -1.72 -3.59 -20.06
CA ILE A 200 -1.54 -4.31 -18.80
C ILE A 200 -2.35 -3.59 -17.70
N TYR A 201 -2.96 -4.38 -16.83
CA TYR A 201 -3.60 -3.86 -15.63
C TYR A 201 -2.56 -3.67 -14.53
N CYS A 202 -2.47 -2.46 -13.98
CA CYS A 202 -1.52 -2.09 -12.93
C CYS A 202 -2.29 -1.84 -11.65
N ILE A 203 -2.41 -2.85 -10.81
CA ILE A 203 -3.22 -2.80 -9.61
C ILE A 203 -2.61 -1.91 -8.52
N GLY A 204 -3.45 -1.21 -7.77
CA GLY A 204 -3.03 -0.20 -6.81
C GLY A 204 -2.46 -0.71 -5.48
N SER A 205 -2.49 -2.02 -5.19
CA SER A 205 -2.02 -2.59 -3.92
C SER A 205 -1.65 -4.07 -4.03
N VAL A 206 -1.33 -4.71 -2.90
CA VAL A 206 -1.03 -6.17 -2.81
C VAL A 206 -2.32 -7.00 -2.76
N VAL A 207 -3.30 -6.65 -3.57
CA VAL A 207 -4.63 -7.26 -3.70
C VAL A 207 -4.84 -7.80 -5.11
N GLY A 208 -5.99 -8.40 -5.38
CA GLY A 208 -6.32 -8.91 -6.70
C GLY A 208 -5.82 -10.33 -6.95
N PRO A 209 -6.12 -10.89 -8.15
CA PRO A 209 -5.74 -12.25 -8.51
C PRO A 209 -4.22 -12.38 -8.67
N HIS A 210 -3.71 -13.61 -8.54
CA HIS A 210 -2.33 -13.90 -8.90
C HIS A 210 -2.04 -13.48 -10.35
N PRO A 211 -0.88 -12.80 -10.66
CA PRO A 211 0.30 -12.64 -9.83
C PRO A 211 0.39 -11.31 -9.05
N PHE A 212 -0.63 -10.47 -9.05
CA PHE A 212 -0.52 -9.10 -8.54
C PHE A 212 -0.05 -8.99 -7.09
N PRO A 213 -0.58 -9.74 -6.09
CA PRO A 213 -0.12 -9.59 -4.71
C PRO A 213 1.39 -9.81 -4.55
N MET A 214 1.93 -10.84 -5.20
CA MET A 214 3.36 -11.14 -5.20
C MET A 214 4.16 -10.04 -5.90
N MET A 215 3.73 -9.64 -7.09
CA MET A 215 4.45 -8.69 -7.94
C MET A 215 4.53 -7.31 -7.28
N VAL A 216 3.42 -6.80 -6.73
CA VAL A 216 3.38 -5.52 -6.02
C VAL A 216 4.22 -5.57 -4.75
N ARG A 217 4.12 -6.66 -3.95
CA ARG A 217 4.99 -6.88 -2.78
C ARG A 217 6.46 -6.78 -3.16
N ASP A 218 6.88 -7.50 -4.19
CA ASP A 218 8.28 -7.57 -4.58
C ASP A 218 8.81 -6.20 -5.07
N PHE A 219 7.99 -5.43 -5.80
CA PHE A 219 8.38 -4.07 -6.17
C PHE A 219 8.40 -3.11 -4.97
N GLN A 220 7.54 -3.30 -3.98
CA GLN A 220 7.54 -2.51 -2.74
C GLN A 220 8.63 -2.93 -1.74
N SER A 221 9.18 -4.13 -1.84
CA SER A 221 10.17 -4.67 -0.89
C SER A 221 11.42 -3.80 -0.74
N ILE A 222 11.71 -2.95 -1.73
CA ILE A 222 12.81 -1.97 -1.65
C ILE A 222 12.72 -1.08 -0.41
N VAL A 223 11.50 -0.78 0.07
CA VAL A 223 11.28 0.03 1.29
C VAL A 223 11.88 -0.66 2.50
N GLY A 224 11.54 -1.93 2.71
CA GLY A 224 12.02 -2.72 3.84
C GLY A 224 13.51 -3.04 3.76
N ILE A 225 14.02 -3.34 2.55
CA ILE A 225 15.45 -3.60 2.33
C ILE A 225 16.26 -2.36 2.73
N GLU A 226 15.93 -1.19 2.18
CA GLU A 226 16.60 0.06 2.54
C GLU A 226 16.44 0.40 4.02
N ALA A 227 15.24 0.25 4.56
CA ALA A 227 14.95 0.57 5.95
C ALA A 227 15.80 -0.25 6.92
N ARG A 228 15.95 -1.55 6.64
CA ARG A 228 16.75 -2.45 7.48
C ARG A 228 18.23 -2.07 7.48
N GLU A 229 18.82 -1.84 6.30
CA GLU A 229 20.21 -1.44 6.16
C GLU A 229 20.46 -0.09 6.84
N GLN A 230 19.65 0.93 6.51
CA GLN A 230 19.78 2.28 7.07
C GLN A 230 19.62 2.32 8.59
N PHE A 231 18.69 1.52 9.13
CA PHE A 231 18.48 1.50 10.59
C PHE A 231 19.66 0.88 11.32
N LEU A 232 20.22 -0.24 10.79
CA LEU A 232 21.45 -0.84 11.30
C LEU A 232 22.65 0.11 11.23
N ASP A 233 22.80 0.82 10.12
CA ASP A 233 23.89 1.79 9.94
C ASP A 233 23.76 2.97 10.91
N MET A 234 22.52 3.40 11.21
CA MET A 234 22.24 4.55 12.07
C MET A 234 22.36 4.22 13.56
N THR A 235 21.93 3.05 14.00
CA THR A 235 21.78 2.70 15.42
C THR A 235 22.69 1.57 15.90
N GLY A 236 23.25 0.79 14.97
CA GLY A 236 24.03 -0.42 15.28
C GLY A 236 23.19 -1.66 15.57
N GLU A 237 21.87 -1.53 15.66
CA GLU A 237 20.94 -2.61 16.01
C GLU A 237 19.72 -2.59 15.10
N LEU A 238 18.89 -3.66 15.08
CA LEU A 238 17.58 -3.65 14.46
C LEU A 238 16.57 -2.92 15.35
N PRO A 239 15.47 -2.37 14.79
CA PRO A 239 14.40 -1.84 15.61
C PRO A 239 13.72 -2.98 16.41
N ASP A 240 13.22 -2.68 17.61
CA ASP A 240 12.43 -3.65 18.36
C ASP A 240 11.07 -3.88 17.70
N ALA A 241 10.53 -2.86 17.05
CA ALA A 241 9.27 -2.98 16.30
C ALA A 241 9.25 -2.16 15.02
N VAL A 242 8.51 -2.66 14.03
CA VAL A 242 8.17 -1.91 12.81
C VAL A 242 6.65 -1.77 12.69
N VAL A 243 6.19 -0.60 12.21
CA VAL A 243 4.76 -0.23 12.16
C VAL A 243 4.42 0.36 10.79
N ALA A 244 3.31 -0.08 10.20
CA ALA A 244 2.77 0.52 8.97
C ALA A 244 1.25 0.46 8.94
N CYS A 245 0.59 1.45 8.32
CA CYS A 245 -0.86 1.43 8.13
C CYS A 245 -1.27 0.42 7.05
N VAL A 246 -2.47 -0.13 7.19
CA VAL A 246 -3.01 -1.18 6.31
C VAL A 246 -4.42 -0.79 5.84
N GLY A 247 -4.57 -0.64 4.53
CA GLY A 247 -5.80 -0.77 3.78
C GLY A 247 -5.66 -2.00 2.90
N GLY A 248 -5.41 -1.87 1.58
CA GLY A 248 -4.96 -3.01 0.77
C GLY A 248 -3.58 -3.54 1.18
N GLY A 249 -2.74 -2.72 1.82
CA GLY A 249 -1.55 -3.15 2.55
C GLY A 249 -0.22 -3.07 1.81
N SER A 250 -0.13 -2.43 0.63
CA SER A 250 1.13 -2.43 -0.16
C SER A 250 2.30 -1.71 0.54
N ASN A 251 2.04 -0.59 1.22
CA ASN A 251 3.10 0.09 1.97
C ASN A 251 3.63 -0.78 3.12
N ALA A 252 2.73 -1.46 3.81
CA ALA A 252 3.04 -2.33 4.93
C ALA A 252 3.86 -3.54 4.47
N MET A 253 3.42 -4.25 3.42
CA MET A 253 4.20 -5.36 2.86
C MET A 253 5.58 -4.91 2.39
N GLY A 254 5.69 -3.70 1.83
CA GLY A 254 6.98 -3.11 1.45
C GLY A 254 7.94 -3.02 2.63
N LEU A 255 7.50 -2.45 3.76
CA LEU A 255 8.32 -2.37 4.96
C LEU A 255 8.56 -3.76 5.58
N PHE A 256 7.49 -4.54 5.77
CA PHE A 256 7.55 -5.83 6.48
C PHE A 256 8.48 -6.83 5.81
N SER A 257 8.55 -6.81 4.46
CA SER A 257 9.44 -7.68 3.68
C SER A 257 10.90 -7.63 4.13
N GLY A 258 11.36 -6.49 4.63
CA GLY A 258 12.73 -6.33 5.14
C GLY A 258 12.96 -6.94 6.52
N PHE A 259 11.90 -7.27 7.27
CA PHE A 259 11.99 -7.67 8.67
C PHE A 259 11.29 -9.01 8.99
N LEU A 260 10.63 -9.65 8.02
CA LEU A 260 9.93 -10.92 8.25
C LEU A 260 10.83 -12.01 8.83
N ASN A 261 12.11 -12.01 8.48
CA ASN A 261 13.09 -13.00 8.93
C ASN A 261 13.87 -12.61 10.19
N ASP A 262 13.64 -11.41 10.72
CA ASP A 262 14.33 -10.89 11.90
C ASP A 262 13.47 -11.05 13.17
N PRO A 263 14.06 -11.07 14.37
CA PRO A 263 13.33 -11.10 15.64
C PRO A 263 12.77 -9.72 16.01
N VAL A 264 12.13 -9.06 15.05
CA VAL A 264 11.51 -7.75 15.16
C VAL A 264 10.00 -7.93 15.24
N ASP A 265 9.34 -7.25 16.16
CA ASP A 265 7.88 -7.22 16.23
C ASP A 265 7.32 -6.42 15.06
N ILE A 266 6.29 -6.94 14.39
CA ILE A 266 5.71 -6.31 13.19
C ILE A 266 4.24 -6.01 13.46
N TYR A 267 3.85 -4.74 13.23
CA TYR A 267 2.49 -4.27 13.46
C TYR A 267 1.90 -3.63 12.21
N GLY A 268 0.74 -4.17 11.77
CA GLY A 268 -0.14 -3.54 10.80
C GLY A 268 -1.24 -2.74 11.53
N VAL A 269 -1.53 -1.54 11.06
CA VAL A 269 -2.49 -0.64 11.73
C VAL A 269 -3.65 -0.36 10.80
N GLU A 270 -4.84 -0.79 11.20
CA GLU A 270 -6.07 -0.61 10.45
C GLU A 270 -6.89 0.58 10.97
N PRO A 271 -7.72 1.22 10.11
CA PRO A 271 -8.56 2.34 10.55
C PRO A 271 -9.81 1.82 11.28
N LEU A 272 -9.94 2.17 12.58
CA LEU A 272 -11.18 2.00 13.33
C LEU A 272 -12.20 3.09 12.99
N GLY A 273 -11.77 4.15 12.33
CA GLY A 273 -12.65 5.22 11.89
C GLY A 273 -13.41 5.85 13.06
N ARG A 274 -14.74 5.81 12.96
CA ARG A 274 -15.67 6.36 13.96
C ARG A 274 -16.08 5.35 15.04
N GLY A 275 -15.75 4.06 14.86
CA GLY A 275 -16.08 3.00 15.82
C GLY A 275 -16.27 1.63 15.19
N ILE A 276 -16.63 0.64 15.98
CA ILE A 276 -16.72 -0.78 15.60
C ILE A 276 -17.95 -1.17 14.76
N LYS A 277 -18.87 -0.23 14.54
CA LYS A 277 -20.10 -0.52 13.78
C LYS A 277 -19.75 -0.66 12.30
N MET A 278 -20.35 -1.65 11.63
CA MET A 278 -20.24 -1.84 10.18
C MET A 278 -20.57 -0.52 9.44
N GLY A 279 -19.66 -0.14 8.51
CA GLY A 279 -19.74 1.13 7.80
C GLY A 279 -19.07 2.32 8.52
N ASP A 280 -18.56 2.15 9.74
CA ASP A 280 -17.84 3.17 10.49
C ASP A 280 -16.33 2.93 10.56
N HIS A 281 -15.83 1.79 10.04
CA HIS A 281 -14.41 1.42 10.00
C HIS A 281 -14.05 0.67 8.70
N ALA A 282 -12.74 0.45 8.47
CA ALA A 282 -12.22 -0.40 7.40
C ALA A 282 -11.17 -1.41 7.94
N ALA A 283 -11.36 -1.88 9.18
CA ALA A 283 -10.46 -2.81 9.85
C ALA A 283 -10.81 -4.25 9.50
N SER A 284 -10.42 -4.69 8.31
CA SER A 284 -10.80 -5.99 7.75
C SER A 284 -10.14 -7.17 8.47
N LEU A 285 -8.86 -7.08 8.84
CA LEU A 285 -8.15 -8.16 9.55
C LEU A 285 -8.65 -8.32 10.99
N THR A 286 -9.05 -7.21 11.62
CA THR A 286 -9.54 -7.22 13.00
C THR A 286 -10.98 -7.71 13.14
N TYR A 287 -11.87 -7.33 12.20
CA TYR A 287 -13.32 -7.58 12.33
C TYR A 287 -13.94 -8.34 11.14
N GLY A 288 -13.15 -8.64 10.11
CA GLY A 288 -13.63 -9.35 8.93
C GLY A 288 -13.57 -10.86 9.05
N GLU A 289 -13.99 -11.52 7.99
CA GLU A 289 -13.96 -12.96 7.82
C GLU A 289 -13.49 -13.35 6.42
N GLU A 290 -13.15 -14.62 6.22
CA GLU A 290 -12.69 -15.12 4.92
C GLU A 290 -13.72 -14.91 3.83
N GLY A 291 -13.28 -14.38 2.67
CA GLY A 291 -14.15 -14.16 1.52
C GLY A 291 -13.38 -13.84 0.24
N ILE A 292 -14.09 -13.94 -0.87
CA ILE A 292 -13.55 -13.68 -2.21
C ILE A 292 -14.09 -12.35 -2.71
N MET A 293 -13.21 -11.43 -3.11
CA MET A 293 -13.56 -10.23 -3.86
C MET A 293 -12.45 -9.85 -4.85
N HIS A 294 -12.79 -9.15 -5.90
CA HIS A 294 -11.84 -8.70 -6.94
C HIS A 294 -10.87 -9.80 -7.42
N GLY A 295 -11.36 -11.06 -7.44
CA GLY A 295 -10.63 -12.20 -7.99
C GLY A 295 -9.62 -12.87 -7.07
N PHE A 296 -9.64 -12.62 -5.76
CA PHE A 296 -8.76 -13.29 -4.79
C PHE A 296 -9.48 -13.62 -3.47
N ASN A 297 -9.00 -14.64 -2.77
CA ASN A 297 -9.45 -15.01 -1.43
C ASN A 297 -8.61 -14.31 -0.36
N SER A 298 -9.27 -13.67 0.62
CA SER A 298 -8.61 -13.01 1.75
C SER A 298 -9.56 -12.87 2.94
N ILE A 299 -9.22 -12.01 3.90
CA ILE A 299 -10.13 -11.56 4.95
C ILE A 299 -10.81 -10.27 4.48
N MET A 300 -12.13 -10.17 4.64
CA MET A 300 -12.92 -9.03 4.20
C MET A 300 -14.08 -8.73 5.15
N LEU A 301 -14.49 -7.47 5.19
CA LEU A 301 -15.72 -7.04 5.83
C LEU A 301 -16.90 -7.38 4.92
N LYS A 302 -17.91 -8.05 5.47
CA LYS A 302 -19.10 -8.47 4.73
C LYS A 302 -20.36 -7.87 5.32
N ASP A 303 -21.30 -7.58 4.45
CA ASP A 303 -22.67 -7.22 4.85
C ASP A 303 -23.51 -8.48 5.18
N GLU A 304 -24.80 -8.27 5.46
CA GLU A 304 -25.75 -9.35 5.81
C GLU A 304 -25.97 -10.37 4.68
N ASN A 305 -25.64 -10.02 3.44
CA ASN A 305 -25.77 -10.89 2.27
C ASN A 305 -24.46 -11.64 1.95
N GLY A 306 -23.37 -11.33 2.66
CA GLY A 306 -22.03 -11.84 2.39
C GLY A 306 -21.26 -11.07 1.32
N ASP A 307 -21.81 -9.94 0.85
CA ASP A 307 -21.15 -9.03 -0.08
C ASP A 307 -20.17 -8.10 0.64
N PRO A 308 -19.20 -7.49 -0.07
CA PRO A 308 -18.30 -6.51 0.53
C PRO A 308 -19.07 -5.36 1.20
N ALA A 309 -18.86 -5.20 2.51
CA ALA A 309 -19.55 -4.19 3.30
C ALA A 309 -19.09 -2.75 2.94
N PRO A 310 -19.93 -1.74 3.16
CA PRO A 310 -19.48 -0.36 3.19
C PRO A 310 -18.42 -0.16 4.26
N VAL A 311 -17.40 0.65 3.95
CA VAL A 311 -16.30 0.97 4.84
C VAL A 311 -16.12 2.48 4.98
N TYR A 312 -15.41 2.87 6.02
CA TYR A 312 -15.09 4.26 6.26
C TYR A 312 -13.74 4.42 6.97
N SER A 313 -13.03 5.45 6.60
CA SER A 313 -11.86 5.97 7.30
C SER A 313 -11.76 7.48 7.02
N VAL A 314 -11.13 8.22 7.93
CA VAL A 314 -10.76 9.62 7.66
C VAL A 314 -9.76 9.75 6.50
N ALA A 315 -9.09 8.66 6.17
CA ALA A 315 -8.11 8.58 5.08
C ALA A 315 -8.62 7.69 3.95
N SER A 316 -9.08 8.28 2.85
CA SER A 316 -9.69 7.56 1.72
C SER A 316 -8.79 6.50 1.08
N GLY A 317 -7.47 6.59 1.24
CA GLY A 317 -6.53 5.56 0.78
C GLY A 317 -6.56 4.26 1.58
N LEU A 318 -7.28 4.24 2.71
CA LEU A 318 -7.50 3.04 3.53
C LEU A 318 -8.93 2.51 3.44
N ASP A 319 -9.81 3.15 2.65
CA ASP A 319 -11.21 2.74 2.45
C ASP A 319 -11.29 1.54 1.50
N TYR A 320 -10.94 0.37 2.01
CA TYR A 320 -11.01 -0.89 1.30
C TYR A 320 -11.54 -1.99 2.22
N PRO A 321 -12.58 -2.75 1.83
CA PRO A 321 -13.23 -3.71 2.72
C PRO A 321 -12.48 -5.04 2.87
N SER A 322 -11.27 -5.16 2.35
CA SER A 322 -10.43 -6.35 2.44
C SER A 322 -8.96 -5.97 2.60
N CYS A 323 -8.07 -6.93 2.61
CA CYS A 323 -6.62 -6.73 2.66
C CYS A 323 -5.90 -7.70 1.71
N GLY A 324 -4.63 -7.49 1.46
CA GLY A 324 -3.81 -8.41 0.70
C GLY A 324 -3.78 -9.82 1.30
N PRO A 325 -3.81 -10.88 0.48
CA PRO A 325 -3.87 -12.27 0.97
C PRO A 325 -2.65 -12.66 1.80
N GLU A 326 -1.50 -12.06 1.55
CA GLU A 326 -0.29 -12.27 2.35
C GLU A 326 -0.44 -11.68 3.76
N HIS A 327 -1.15 -10.54 3.90
CA HIS A 327 -1.49 -10.00 5.22
C HIS A 327 -2.38 -10.95 6.02
N ALA A 328 -3.41 -11.49 5.40
CA ALA A 328 -4.29 -12.48 6.02
C ALA A 328 -3.53 -13.73 6.47
N PHE A 329 -2.62 -14.21 5.65
CA PHE A 329 -1.76 -15.35 5.98
C PHE A 329 -0.81 -15.06 7.14
N LEU A 330 -0.12 -13.91 7.13
CA LEU A 330 0.80 -13.51 8.20
C LEU A 330 0.08 -13.21 9.51
N HIS A 331 -1.17 -12.75 9.45
CA HIS A 331 -2.08 -12.60 10.59
C HIS A 331 -2.41 -13.96 11.20
N ASP A 332 -2.88 -14.92 10.42
CA ASP A 332 -3.20 -16.28 10.90
C ASP A 332 -1.99 -17.01 11.50
N LEU A 333 -0.80 -16.74 10.95
CA LEU A 333 0.45 -17.25 11.51
C LEU A 333 0.82 -16.58 12.84
N GLY A 334 0.30 -15.38 13.14
CA GLY A 334 0.72 -14.55 14.25
C GLY A 334 2.11 -13.91 14.07
N ARG A 335 2.66 -13.92 12.84
CA ARG A 335 3.96 -13.27 12.56
C ARG A 335 3.82 -11.75 12.50
N VAL A 336 2.72 -11.26 12.02
CA VAL A 336 2.35 -9.85 12.02
C VAL A 336 1.13 -9.68 12.91
N LYS A 337 1.21 -8.73 13.83
CA LYS A 337 0.12 -8.33 14.71
C LYS A 337 -0.64 -7.18 14.05
N TYR A 338 -1.97 -7.23 14.09
CA TYR A 338 -2.81 -6.15 13.57
C TYR A 338 -3.60 -5.53 14.70
N ASP A 339 -3.69 -4.21 14.69
CA ASP A 339 -4.42 -3.42 15.69
C ASP A 339 -5.05 -2.20 15.01
N VAL A 340 -5.85 -1.47 15.73
CA VAL A 340 -6.66 -0.38 15.19
C VAL A 340 -6.39 0.94 15.89
N VAL A 341 -6.62 2.03 15.16
CA VAL A 341 -6.65 3.40 15.68
C VAL A 341 -7.89 4.13 15.16
N THR A 342 -8.43 5.02 16.00
CA THR A 342 -9.58 5.86 15.66
C THR A 342 -9.17 7.06 14.81
N ASP A 343 -10.17 7.72 14.18
CA ASP A 343 -9.94 8.98 13.47
C ASP A 343 -9.33 10.05 14.39
N ASP A 344 -9.79 10.15 15.63
CA ASP A 344 -9.28 11.13 16.60
C ASP A 344 -7.81 10.87 16.97
N GLU A 345 -7.43 9.60 17.22
CA GLU A 345 -6.03 9.23 17.45
C GLU A 345 -5.17 9.57 16.23
N THR A 346 -5.67 9.28 15.04
CA THR A 346 -4.99 9.55 13.76
C THR A 346 -4.75 11.04 13.53
N ILE A 347 -5.79 11.86 13.70
CA ILE A 347 -5.68 13.31 13.49
C ILE A 347 -4.81 13.96 14.57
N ASN A 348 -4.88 13.49 15.81
CA ASN A 348 -3.98 13.95 16.86
C ASN A 348 -2.52 13.66 16.49
N ALA A 349 -2.21 12.46 15.99
CA ALA A 349 -0.87 12.08 15.55
C ALA A 349 -0.40 12.91 14.33
N PHE A 350 -1.30 13.23 13.38
CA PHE A 350 -1.03 14.15 12.29
C PHE A 350 -0.51 15.49 12.79
N PHE A 351 -1.21 16.12 13.72
CA PHE A 351 -0.80 17.42 14.27
C PHE A 351 0.44 17.31 15.16
N GLU A 352 0.57 16.24 15.95
CA GLU A 352 1.75 16.02 16.81
C GLU A 352 3.02 15.90 15.97
N LEU A 353 3.04 15.03 14.98
CA LEU A 353 4.20 14.87 14.08
C LEU A 353 4.53 16.18 13.38
N SER A 354 3.50 16.89 12.87
CA SER A 354 3.70 18.15 12.15
C SER A 354 4.33 19.22 13.04
N ARG A 355 3.84 19.39 14.26
CA ARG A 355 4.29 20.45 15.18
C ARG A 355 5.61 20.11 15.89
N MET A 356 5.84 18.82 16.16
CA MET A 356 7.05 18.41 16.86
C MET A 356 8.24 18.22 15.92
N GLU A 357 8.03 17.68 14.72
CA GLU A 357 9.12 17.28 13.84
C GLU A 357 9.15 18.01 12.51
N GLY A 358 8.16 18.91 12.24
CA GLY A 358 8.08 19.64 10.98
C GLY A 358 7.75 18.77 9.77
N ILE A 359 7.12 17.62 9.99
CA ILE A 359 6.73 16.65 8.95
C ILE A 359 5.21 16.59 8.89
N ILE A 360 4.62 17.00 7.76
CA ILE A 360 3.17 16.89 7.53
C ILE A 360 2.90 15.55 6.82
N PRO A 361 2.42 14.53 7.54
CA PRO A 361 2.17 13.21 6.97
C PRO A 361 0.86 13.18 6.17
N ALA A 362 0.70 12.24 5.25
CA ALA A 362 -0.63 11.86 4.78
C ALA A 362 -1.48 11.32 5.96
N ILE A 363 -2.80 11.52 5.91
CA ILE A 363 -3.68 11.02 6.98
C ILE A 363 -3.58 9.48 7.07
N GLU A 364 -3.37 8.78 5.95
CA GLU A 364 -3.09 7.35 5.95
C GLU A 364 -1.89 7.00 6.84
N SER A 365 -0.77 7.70 6.65
CA SER A 365 0.46 7.47 7.43
C SER A 365 0.30 7.81 8.89
N SER A 366 -0.59 8.76 9.20
CA SER A 366 -0.88 9.20 10.57
C SER A 366 -1.47 8.09 11.44
N HIS A 367 -2.14 7.07 10.84
CA HIS A 367 -2.59 5.87 11.55
C HIS A 367 -1.38 5.10 12.13
N ALA A 368 -0.35 4.89 11.31
CA ALA A 368 0.87 4.22 11.77
C ALA A 368 1.62 5.04 12.82
N VAL A 369 1.66 6.37 12.69
CA VAL A 369 2.26 7.27 13.69
C VAL A 369 1.49 7.21 15.00
N ALA A 370 0.15 7.25 14.97
CA ALA A 370 -0.70 7.15 16.15
C ALA A 370 -0.43 5.85 16.94
N TYR A 371 -0.39 4.73 16.21
CA TYR A 371 -0.09 3.44 16.83
C TYR A 371 1.36 3.36 17.33
N GLY A 372 2.33 3.84 16.58
CA GLY A 372 3.73 3.89 17.00
C GLY A 372 3.92 4.68 18.30
N MET A 373 3.22 5.80 18.45
CA MET A 373 3.20 6.58 19.72
C MET A 373 2.53 5.80 20.86
N LYS A 374 1.44 5.09 20.58
CA LYS A 374 0.73 4.23 21.56
C LYS A 374 1.64 3.07 21.99
N LEU A 375 2.28 2.41 21.06
CA LEU A 375 3.22 1.31 21.30
C LEU A 375 4.41 1.79 22.15
N ALA A 376 5.03 2.91 21.77
CA ALA A 376 6.15 3.49 22.53
C ALA A 376 5.81 3.76 24.02
N LYS A 377 4.59 4.21 24.30
CA LYS A 377 4.12 4.40 25.68
C LYS A 377 4.04 3.08 26.49
N SER A 378 3.75 1.97 25.82
CA SER A 378 3.63 0.65 26.47
C SER A 378 4.95 -0.11 26.58
N MET A 379 5.92 0.14 25.70
CA MET A 379 7.20 -0.62 25.65
C MET A 379 8.16 -0.25 26.79
N GLY A 380 8.17 0.99 27.23
CA GLY A 380 9.06 1.46 28.30
C GLY A 380 10.51 1.74 27.87
N LYS A 381 11.06 1.03 26.90
CA LYS A 381 12.37 1.26 26.27
C LYS A 381 12.42 0.58 24.89
N GLY A 382 13.41 0.97 24.09
CA GLY A 382 13.64 0.37 22.77
C GLY A 382 13.41 1.36 21.61
N SER A 383 13.15 0.84 20.44
CA SER A 383 13.00 1.63 19.23
C SER A 383 11.86 1.12 18.33
N VAL A 384 11.14 2.05 17.73
CA VAL A 384 10.04 1.77 16.79
C VAL A 384 10.31 2.48 15.47
N LEU A 385 10.32 1.73 14.37
CA LEU A 385 10.42 2.27 13.02
C LEU A 385 9.05 2.27 12.35
N ILE A 386 8.56 3.44 11.97
CA ILE A 386 7.24 3.65 11.36
C ILE A 386 7.41 3.92 9.87
N ASN A 387 6.61 3.29 9.00
CA ASN A 387 6.58 3.65 7.59
C ASN A 387 5.72 4.91 7.37
N LEU A 388 6.36 6.02 7.04
CA LEU A 388 5.69 7.26 6.65
C LEU A 388 5.38 7.19 5.15
N SER A 389 4.28 6.52 4.82
CA SER A 389 3.95 6.04 3.48
C SER A 389 3.62 7.14 2.45
N GLY A 390 3.31 8.36 2.92
CA GLY A 390 3.01 9.49 2.05
C GLY A 390 2.97 10.82 2.79
N ARG A 391 3.03 11.93 2.02
CA ARG A 391 2.95 13.30 2.52
C ARG A 391 1.53 13.85 2.50
N GLY A 392 1.26 14.83 3.37
CA GLY A 392 -0.07 15.37 3.64
C GLY A 392 -0.56 16.45 2.67
N ASP A 393 0.20 16.83 1.63
CA ASP A 393 -0.21 17.90 0.71
C ASP A 393 -1.59 17.69 0.09
N LYS A 394 -1.96 16.44 -0.15
CA LYS A 394 -3.27 16.06 -0.70
C LYS A 394 -4.43 16.25 0.29
N ASP A 395 -4.12 16.30 1.59
CA ASP A 395 -5.11 16.33 2.66
C ASP A 395 -5.36 17.76 3.19
N MET A 396 -4.61 18.75 2.68
CA MET A 396 -4.63 20.10 3.23
C MET A 396 -6.00 20.76 3.18
N ASP A 397 -6.73 20.62 2.07
CA ASP A 397 -8.07 21.21 1.94
C ASP A 397 -9.02 20.66 3.01
N TYR A 398 -9.01 19.33 3.21
CA TYR A 398 -9.80 18.67 4.24
C TYR A 398 -9.43 19.15 5.65
N ILE A 399 -8.12 19.22 5.95
CA ILE A 399 -7.60 19.63 7.25
C ILE A 399 -7.95 21.10 7.53
N ILE A 400 -7.80 21.98 6.54
CA ILE A 400 -8.14 23.42 6.66
C ILE A 400 -9.63 23.59 6.94
N GLU A 401 -10.48 22.93 6.15
CA GLU A 401 -11.93 23.04 6.28
C GLU A 401 -12.43 22.51 7.63
N LYS A 402 -12.00 21.28 7.98
CA LYS A 402 -12.54 20.60 9.17
C LYS A 402 -11.99 21.11 10.50
N TYR A 403 -10.74 21.55 10.53
CA TYR A 403 -10.05 21.94 11.78
C TYR A 403 -9.81 23.46 11.87
N GLY A 404 -10.35 24.24 10.94
CA GLY A 404 -10.34 25.72 11.03
C GLY A 404 -8.95 26.34 11.01
N ILE A 405 -8.02 25.76 10.28
CA ILE A 405 -6.66 26.31 10.12
C ILE A 405 -6.76 27.59 9.27
N ARG A 406 -6.44 28.74 9.86
CA ARG A 406 -6.49 30.07 9.23
C ARG A 406 -5.10 30.68 9.18
#